data_934130ffd59fd9479ed969ab530e8f65
#
_entry.id   934130ffd59fd9479ed969ab530e8f65
#
_cell.length_a   1.000
_cell.length_b   1.000
_cell.length_c   1.000
_cell.angle_alpha   90.00
_cell.angle_beta   90.00
_cell.angle_gamma   90.00
#
_symmetry.space_group_name_H-M   'P 1'
#
loop_
_entity.id
_entity.type
_entity.pdbx_description
1 polymer ?
#
loop_
_entity_poly.entity_id
_entity_poly.type
_entity_poly.pdbx_seq_one_letter_code
_entity_poly.pdbx_strand_id
1 'polypeptide(L)'
;TDEQHNKLFKYIVKRANKGGNVKIVTSGQEHIPTENGYMFFPNHQGMYDVLALIHTCPYPISVVSKKEVENVPFLKQIMKCMKGLYIDREDVRQSMKIIAAVSKEVKDGRNYVIFPEGTRSKNGNHLGEFKGGSFKAATMAKCPIIPVALIDSFKPFDSHSVESVEVQVHYLKPM
;
A
#
# COMPACT_ATOMS: atom_id res chain seq x y z
N THR A 1 2.19 -18.48 7.83
CA THR A 1 1.38 -17.45 8.49
C THR A 1 1.63 -16.08 7.85
N ASP A 2 0.73 -15.11 8.09
CA ASP A 2 0.87 -13.74 7.54
C ASP A 2 2.17 -13.09 8.05
N GLU A 3 2.54 -13.33 9.30
CA GLU A 3 3.80 -12.86 9.87
C GLU A 3 5.05 -13.44 9.17
N GLN A 4 5.02 -14.72 8.82
CA GLN A 4 6.13 -15.35 8.10
C GLN A 4 6.28 -14.75 6.70
N HIS A 5 5.17 -14.53 5.99
CA HIS A 5 5.18 -13.83 4.70
C HIS A 5 5.70 -12.40 4.84
N ASN A 6 5.26 -11.66 5.87
CA ASN A 6 5.72 -10.30 6.12
C ASN A 6 7.24 -10.25 6.39
N LYS A 7 7.77 -11.15 7.21
CA LYS A 7 9.21 -11.27 7.46
C LYS A 7 9.99 -11.57 6.17
N LEU A 8 9.48 -12.49 5.35
CA LEU A 8 10.10 -12.81 4.06
C LEU A 8 10.09 -11.59 3.11
N PHE A 9 8.94 -10.92 2.99
CA PHE A 9 8.84 -9.72 2.14
C PHE A 9 9.78 -8.61 2.61
N LYS A 10 9.84 -8.34 3.91
CA LYS A 10 10.80 -7.36 4.46
C LYS A 10 12.24 -7.72 4.13
N TYR A 11 12.59 -8.99 4.24
CA TYR A 11 13.94 -9.46 3.87
C TYR A 11 14.21 -9.23 2.38
N ILE A 12 13.28 -9.61 1.50
CA ILE A 12 13.40 -9.42 0.05
C ILE A 12 13.54 -7.93 -0.29
N VAL A 13 12.67 -7.09 0.26
CA VAL A 13 12.70 -5.64 0.01
C VAL A 13 14.01 -5.02 0.52
N LYS A 14 14.49 -5.43 1.70
CA LYS A 14 15.78 -4.97 2.23
C LYS A 14 16.94 -5.33 1.29
N ARG A 15 16.93 -6.54 0.72
CA ARG A 15 17.94 -6.96 -0.26
C ARG A 15 17.83 -6.19 -1.58
N ALA A 16 16.61 -5.99 -2.07
CA ALA A 16 16.36 -5.21 -3.28
C ALA A 16 16.81 -3.75 -3.10
N ASN A 17 16.50 -3.14 -1.98
CA ASN A 17 16.94 -1.77 -1.66
C ASN A 17 18.47 -1.65 -1.65
N LYS A 18 19.15 -2.62 -1.04
CA LYS A 18 20.62 -2.63 -1.06
C LYS A 18 21.19 -2.77 -2.47
N GLY A 19 20.60 -3.67 -3.29
CA GLY A 19 21.04 -3.89 -4.68
C GLY A 19 20.70 -2.72 -5.60
N GLY A 20 19.58 -2.05 -5.38
CA GLY A 20 19.12 -0.89 -6.15
C GLY A 20 19.58 0.46 -5.59
N ASN A 21 20.45 0.48 -4.58
CA ASN A 21 20.94 1.70 -3.93
C ASN A 21 19.80 2.63 -3.44
N VAL A 22 18.72 2.02 -2.91
CA VAL A 22 17.56 2.75 -2.40
C VAL A 22 17.66 2.91 -0.88
N LYS A 23 17.64 4.14 -0.41
CA LYS A 23 17.55 4.52 1.00
C LYS A 23 16.11 4.89 1.34
N ILE A 24 15.57 4.34 2.42
CA ILE A 24 14.25 4.73 2.92
C ILE A 24 14.41 5.54 4.20
N VAL A 25 13.79 6.72 4.20
CA VAL A 25 13.63 7.58 5.38
C VAL A 25 12.16 7.50 5.82
N THR A 26 11.92 7.31 7.10
CA THR A 26 10.56 7.20 7.63
C THR A 26 10.38 8.03 8.87
N SER A 27 9.16 8.53 9.06
CA SER A 27 8.72 9.20 10.29
C SER A 27 7.26 8.89 10.61
N GLY A 28 6.85 9.15 11.84
CA GLY A 28 5.47 8.96 12.27
C GLY A 28 5.06 7.50 12.48
N GLN A 29 6.00 6.56 12.56
CA GLN A 29 5.68 5.15 12.80
C GLN A 29 4.98 4.94 14.15
N GLU A 30 5.18 5.84 15.11
CA GLU A 30 4.46 5.89 16.38
C GLU A 30 2.95 6.16 16.23
N HIS A 31 2.52 6.65 15.08
CA HIS A 31 1.10 6.84 14.76
C HIS A 31 0.41 5.55 14.30
N ILE A 32 1.17 4.50 13.96
CA ILE A 32 0.60 3.22 13.55
C ILE A 32 0.03 2.53 14.79
N PRO A 33 -1.28 2.20 14.82
CA PRO A 33 -1.88 1.52 15.96
C PRO A 33 -1.19 0.19 16.26
N THR A 34 -1.07 -0.14 17.54
CA THR A 34 -0.55 -1.44 17.99
C THR A 34 -1.56 -2.58 17.77
N GLU A 35 -2.85 -2.25 17.79
CA GLU A 35 -3.92 -3.17 17.45
C GLU A 35 -4.19 -3.16 15.96
N ASN A 36 -4.27 -4.34 15.36
CA ASN A 36 -4.57 -4.49 13.94
C ASN A 36 -6.06 -4.17 13.64
N GLY A 37 -6.37 -3.96 12.37
CA GLY A 37 -7.72 -3.59 11.92
C GLY A 37 -7.82 -2.11 11.56
N TYR A 38 -6.83 -1.58 10.89
CA TYR A 38 -6.77 -0.20 10.39
C TYR A 38 -6.49 -0.17 8.88
N MET A 39 -6.64 1.02 8.29
CA MET A 39 -6.40 1.21 6.87
C MET A 39 -5.45 2.37 6.60
N PHE A 40 -4.45 2.10 5.76
CA PHE A 40 -3.55 3.13 5.22
C PHE A 40 -4.10 3.71 3.92
N PHE A 41 -3.97 5.03 3.80
CA PHE A 41 -4.31 5.78 2.59
C PHE A 41 -3.12 6.61 2.11
N PRO A 42 -2.15 5.98 1.42
CA PRO A 42 -1.02 6.70 0.83
C PRO A 42 -1.41 7.35 -0.49
N ASN A 43 -0.70 8.42 -0.86
CA ASN A 43 -0.66 8.86 -2.26
C ASN A 43 0.02 7.80 -3.14
N HIS A 44 -0.24 7.81 -4.45
CA HIS A 44 0.22 6.76 -5.35
C HIS A 44 1.18 7.32 -6.41
N GLN A 45 2.44 6.96 -6.33
CA GLN A 45 3.48 7.44 -7.22
C GLN A 45 4.01 6.39 -8.20
N GLY A 46 4.26 5.17 -7.71
CA GLY A 46 4.92 4.16 -8.51
C GLY A 46 4.69 2.72 -8.06
N MET A 47 5.38 1.81 -8.73
CA MET A 47 5.37 0.39 -8.36
C MET A 47 6.09 0.12 -7.04
N TYR A 48 6.97 1.04 -6.63
CA TYR A 48 7.76 0.89 -5.41
C TYR A 48 6.97 1.24 -4.13
N ASP A 49 5.83 1.92 -4.23
CA ASP A 49 5.03 2.39 -3.09
C ASP A 49 4.71 1.28 -2.08
N VAL A 50 4.25 0.14 -2.58
CA VAL A 50 3.91 -1.02 -1.73
C VAL A 50 5.17 -1.61 -1.06
N LEU A 51 6.29 -1.61 -1.75
CA LEU A 51 7.57 -2.09 -1.19
C LEU A 51 8.07 -1.17 -0.08
N ALA A 52 7.92 0.15 -0.25
CA ALA A 52 8.25 1.12 0.78
C ALA A 52 7.40 0.92 2.04
N LEU A 53 6.09 0.69 1.87
CA LEU A 53 5.19 0.39 2.98
C LEU A 53 5.52 -0.94 3.67
N ILE A 54 5.81 -2.01 2.91
CA ILE A 54 6.25 -3.30 3.48
C ILE A 54 7.53 -3.12 4.30
N HIS A 55 8.47 -2.30 3.81
CA HIS A 55 9.73 -2.06 4.52
C HIS A 55 9.53 -1.36 5.85
N THR A 56 8.66 -0.35 5.88
CA THR A 56 8.53 0.58 7.02
C THR A 56 7.42 0.19 8.00
N CYS A 57 6.33 -0.46 7.55
CA CYS A 57 5.25 -0.88 8.43
C CYS A 57 5.68 -2.08 9.30
N PRO A 58 5.50 -2.05 10.64
CA PRO A 58 5.87 -3.18 11.51
C PRO A 58 4.98 -4.42 11.31
N TYR A 59 3.74 -4.24 10.90
CA TYR A 59 2.72 -5.29 10.81
C TYR A 59 2.44 -5.74 9.36
N PRO A 60 1.88 -6.95 9.17
CA PRO A 60 1.40 -7.39 7.86
C PRO A 60 0.35 -6.43 7.29
N ILE A 61 0.44 -6.18 6.00
CA ILE A 61 -0.52 -5.36 5.25
C ILE A 61 -1.04 -6.12 4.04
N SER A 62 -2.30 -5.93 3.73
CA SER A 62 -2.94 -6.36 2.49
C SER A 62 -3.20 -5.15 1.59
N VAL A 63 -3.29 -5.36 0.29
CA VAL A 63 -3.45 -4.26 -0.69
C VAL A 63 -4.68 -4.52 -1.55
N VAL A 64 -5.45 -3.47 -1.85
CA VAL A 64 -6.44 -3.52 -2.92
C VAL A 64 -5.80 -3.05 -4.21
N SER A 65 -5.75 -3.92 -5.21
CA SER A 65 -5.12 -3.67 -6.49
C SER A 65 -6.13 -3.71 -7.64
N LYS A 66 -5.72 -3.15 -8.78
CA LYS A 66 -6.46 -3.23 -10.02
C LYS A 66 -6.56 -4.68 -10.51
N LYS A 67 -7.69 -5.08 -11.08
CA LYS A 67 -7.94 -6.44 -11.59
C LYS A 67 -6.88 -6.91 -12.59
N GLU A 68 -6.39 -6.02 -13.44
CA GLU A 68 -5.39 -6.34 -14.46
C GLU A 68 -4.06 -6.86 -13.89
N VAL A 69 -3.76 -6.52 -12.64
CA VAL A 69 -2.57 -7.03 -11.92
C VAL A 69 -2.64 -8.55 -11.71
N GLU A 70 -3.85 -9.12 -11.70
CA GLU A 70 -4.04 -10.57 -11.61
C GLU A 70 -3.41 -11.34 -12.79
N ASN A 71 -3.27 -10.68 -13.95
CA ASN A 71 -2.68 -11.28 -15.15
C ASN A 71 -1.14 -11.19 -15.18
N VAL A 72 -0.52 -10.55 -14.18
CA VAL A 72 0.95 -10.46 -14.07
C VAL A 72 1.44 -11.55 -13.12
N PRO A 73 2.07 -12.65 -13.60
CA PRO A 73 2.34 -13.84 -12.79
C PRO A 73 3.07 -13.56 -11.46
N PHE A 74 4.12 -12.77 -11.50
CA PHE A 74 4.90 -12.43 -10.32
C PHE A 74 4.09 -11.60 -9.30
N LEU A 75 3.39 -10.56 -9.77
CA LEU A 75 2.55 -9.70 -8.92
C LEU A 75 1.36 -10.49 -8.35
N LYS A 76 0.78 -11.40 -9.13
CA LYS A 76 -0.28 -12.30 -8.66
C LYS A 76 0.18 -13.12 -7.44
N GLN A 77 1.41 -13.66 -7.47
CA GLN A 77 1.93 -14.45 -6.34
C GLN A 77 2.14 -13.56 -5.09
N ILE A 78 2.67 -12.36 -5.27
CA ILE A 78 2.83 -11.39 -4.17
C ILE A 78 1.46 -11.06 -3.57
N MET A 79 0.48 -10.71 -4.40
CA MET A 79 -0.89 -10.41 -3.96
C MET A 79 -1.52 -11.57 -3.20
N LYS A 80 -1.33 -12.82 -3.67
CA LYS A 80 -1.81 -14.02 -2.98
C LYS A 80 -1.18 -14.16 -1.58
N CYS A 81 0.12 -13.97 -1.47
CA CYS A 81 0.82 -14.04 -0.18
C CYS A 81 0.42 -12.91 0.78
N MET A 82 0.14 -11.72 0.25
CA MET A 82 -0.38 -10.58 1.02
C MET A 82 -1.88 -10.67 1.28
N LYS A 83 -2.57 -11.68 0.76
CA LYS A 83 -4.04 -11.81 0.77
C LYS A 83 -4.72 -10.54 0.24
N GLY A 84 -4.12 -9.95 -0.79
CA GLY A 84 -4.65 -8.77 -1.44
C GLY A 84 -5.90 -9.07 -2.27
N LEU A 85 -6.72 -8.07 -2.49
CA LEU A 85 -7.95 -8.17 -3.25
C LEU A 85 -7.85 -7.37 -4.55
N TYR A 86 -8.57 -7.83 -5.58
CA TYR A 86 -8.61 -7.19 -6.88
C TYR A 86 -9.94 -6.46 -7.08
N ILE A 87 -9.87 -5.21 -7.49
CA ILE A 87 -11.05 -4.39 -7.77
C ILE A 87 -11.15 -4.08 -9.27
N ASP A 88 -12.32 -4.32 -9.83
CA ASP A 88 -12.72 -3.86 -11.15
C ASP A 88 -13.50 -2.55 -10.99
N ARG A 89 -12.92 -1.44 -11.39
CA ARG A 89 -13.51 -0.11 -11.20
C ARG A 89 -14.63 0.20 -12.17
N GLU A 90 -14.70 -0.54 -13.26
CA GLU A 90 -15.77 -0.41 -14.27
C GLU A 90 -17.01 -1.20 -13.85
N ASP A 91 -16.83 -2.24 -13.02
CA ASP A 91 -17.95 -3.00 -12.44
C ASP A 91 -18.27 -2.50 -11.02
N VAL A 92 -19.28 -1.66 -10.92
CA VAL A 92 -19.75 -1.10 -9.64
C VAL A 92 -20.19 -2.19 -8.66
N ARG A 93 -20.82 -3.27 -9.14
CA ARG A 93 -21.29 -4.37 -8.27
C ARG A 93 -20.10 -5.15 -7.70
N GLN A 94 -19.12 -5.47 -8.53
CA GLN A 94 -17.89 -6.13 -8.08
C GLN A 94 -17.13 -5.23 -7.12
N SER A 95 -16.99 -3.94 -7.43
CA SER A 95 -16.33 -2.97 -6.56
C SER A 95 -17.00 -2.90 -5.18
N MET A 96 -18.33 -2.89 -5.11
CA MET A 96 -19.04 -2.89 -3.82
C MET A 96 -18.84 -4.18 -3.03
N LYS A 97 -18.76 -5.35 -3.70
CA LYS A 97 -18.44 -6.63 -3.04
C LYS A 97 -17.05 -6.60 -2.43
N ILE A 98 -16.05 -6.07 -3.15
CA ILE A 98 -14.68 -5.96 -2.65
C ILE A 98 -14.61 -4.99 -1.46
N ILE A 99 -15.27 -3.83 -1.55
CA ILE A 99 -15.35 -2.86 -0.44
C ILE A 99 -15.94 -3.51 0.82
N ALA A 100 -17.02 -4.29 0.68
CA ALA A 100 -17.64 -5.02 1.79
C ALA A 100 -16.70 -6.10 2.35
N ALA A 101 -15.97 -6.84 1.49
CA ALA A 101 -15.00 -7.84 1.90
C ALA A 101 -13.84 -7.20 2.68
N VAL A 102 -13.25 -6.10 2.16
CA VAL A 102 -12.21 -5.34 2.86
C VAL A 102 -12.71 -4.88 4.24
N SER A 103 -13.91 -4.27 4.29
CA SER A 103 -14.49 -3.81 5.55
C SER A 103 -14.64 -4.93 6.58
N LYS A 104 -15.08 -6.12 6.14
CA LYS A 104 -15.19 -7.29 7.01
C LYS A 104 -13.82 -7.74 7.50
N GLU A 105 -12.86 -7.92 6.60
CA GLU A 105 -11.51 -8.38 6.97
C GLU A 105 -10.77 -7.39 7.88
N VAL A 106 -11.01 -6.08 7.72
CA VAL A 106 -10.47 -5.07 8.63
C VAL A 106 -11.06 -5.22 10.03
N LYS A 107 -12.37 -5.46 10.16
CA LYS A 107 -13.01 -5.77 11.47
C LYS A 107 -12.48 -7.04 12.10
N ASP A 108 -12.07 -7.99 11.26
CA ASP A 108 -11.45 -9.26 11.69
C ASP A 108 -9.94 -9.10 11.99
N GLY A 109 -9.43 -7.87 12.04
CA GLY A 109 -8.05 -7.54 12.43
C GLY A 109 -7.03 -7.56 11.31
N ARG A 110 -7.42 -7.37 10.04
CA ARG A 110 -6.48 -7.24 8.91
C ARG A 110 -6.22 -5.77 8.58
N ASN A 111 -4.97 -5.43 8.30
CA ASN A 111 -4.61 -4.07 7.87
C ASN A 111 -4.61 -3.99 6.35
N TYR A 112 -5.20 -2.93 5.81
CA TYR A 112 -5.30 -2.72 4.37
C TYR A 112 -4.65 -1.42 3.92
N VAL A 113 -4.13 -1.44 2.70
CA VAL A 113 -3.66 -0.26 1.96
C VAL A 113 -4.59 -0.03 0.79
N ILE A 114 -5.11 1.17 0.67
CA ILE A 114 -5.85 1.64 -0.50
C ILE A 114 -5.25 2.97 -0.95
N PHE A 115 -4.90 3.06 -2.22
CA PHE A 115 -4.45 4.31 -2.84
C PHE A 115 -5.66 5.13 -3.26
N PRO A 116 -5.98 6.26 -2.59
CA PRO A 116 -7.24 6.98 -2.80
C PRO A 116 -7.32 7.65 -4.17
N GLU A 117 -6.20 7.95 -4.80
CA GLU A 117 -6.15 8.48 -6.17
C GLU A 117 -6.66 7.48 -7.21
N GLY A 118 -6.53 6.21 -6.91
CA GLY A 118 -6.96 5.15 -7.81
C GLY A 118 -6.07 4.94 -9.03
N THR A 119 -5.09 5.79 -9.26
CA THR A 119 -4.09 5.68 -10.35
C THR A 119 -2.77 6.25 -9.85
N ARG A 120 -1.66 5.85 -10.47
CA ARG A 120 -0.36 6.44 -10.18
C ARG A 120 -0.29 7.89 -10.68
N SER A 121 0.33 8.77 -9.91
CA SER A 121 0.69 10.11 -10.37
C SER A 121 1.63 10.00 -11.57
N LYS A 122 1.41 10.82 -12.59
CA LYS A 122 2.33 10.96 -13.72
C LYS A 122 3.29 12.15 -13.55
N ASN A 123 3.11 12.91 -12.46
CA ASN A 123 3.81 14.16 -12.18
C ASN A 123 4.65 14.09 -10.89
N GLY A 124 5.35 12.95 -10.66
CA GLY A 124 6.22 12.78 -9.50
C GLY A 124 5.47 12.95 -8.17
N ASN A 125 5.91 13.89 -7.34
CA ASN A 125 5.36 14.14 -6.01
C ASN A 125 4.03 14.93 -6.00
N HIS A 126 3.48 15.31 -7.14
CA HIS A 126 2.19 15.98 -7.16
C HIS A 126 1.05 15.01 -6.87
N LEU A 127 0.20 15.39 -5.92
CA LEU A 127 -0.97 14.61 -5.54
C LEU A 127 -2.03 14.63 -6.64
N GLY A 128 -2.62 13.47 -6.89
CA GLY A 128 -3.83 13.37 -7.70
C GLY A 128 -5.09 13.61 -6.88
N GLU A 129 -6.23 13.62 -7.55
CA GLU A 129 -7.53 13.76 -6.91
C GLU A 129 -7.87 12.50 -6.09
N PHE A 130 -8.23 12.69 -4.83
CA PHE A 130 -8.68 11.61 -3.95
C PHE A 130 -10.15 11.27 -4.20
N LYS A 131 -10.41 10.03 -4.55
CA LYS A 131 -11.76 9.54 -4.84
C LYS A 131 -12.47 9.15 -3.54
N GLY A 132 -13.57 9.82 -3.21
CA GLY A 132 -14.35 9.57 -2.00
C GLY A 132 -14.77 8.10 -1.82
N GLY A 133 -15.00 7.38 -2.94
CA GLY A 133 -15.29 5.94 -2.92
C GLY A 133 -14.21 5.07 -2.30
N SER A 134 -12.95 5.50 -2.32
CA SER A 134 -11.81 4.76 -1.74
C SER A 134 -11.91 4.63 -0.22
N PHE A 135 -12.60 5.54 0.45
CA PHE A 135 -12.75 5.55 1.91
C PHE A 135 -13.95 4.74 2.42
N LYS A 136 -14.81 4.23 1.51
CA LYS A 136 -16.04 3.50 1.91
C LYS A 136 -15.76 2.28 2.79
N ALA A 137 -14.71 1.53 2.51
CA ALA A 137 -14.36 0.35 3.31
C ALA A 137 -14.03 0.73 4.76
N ALA A 138 -13.23 1.77 4.96
CA ALA A 138 -12.87 2.28 6.29
C ALA A 138 -14.09 2.81 7.04
N THR A 139 -14.95 3.60 6.36
CA THR A 139 -16.20 4.12 6.94
C THR A 139 -17.14 2.98 7.37
N MET A 140 -17.28 1.93 6.54
CA MET A 140 -18.09 0.75 6.87
C MET A 140 -17.48 -0.10 8.00
N ALA A 141 -16.15 -0.18 8.05
CA ALA A 141 -15.43 -0.86 9.12
C ALA A 141 -15.45 -0.07 10.43
N LYS A 142 -15.59 1.25 10.37
CA LYS A 142 -15.39 2.20 11.49
C LYS A 142 -14.00 2.03 12.10
N CYS A 143 -13.00 1.86 11.25
CA CYS A 143 -11.62 1.61 11.66
C CYS A 143 -10.79 2.90 11.60
N PRO A 144 -9.64 2.96 12.29
CA PRO A 144 -8.68 4.04 12.14
C PRO A 144 -8.22 4.20 10.68
N ILE A 145 -8.17 5.43 10.20
CA ILE A 145 -7.63 5.83 8.91
C ILE A 145 -6.28 6.48 9.15
N ILE A 146 -5.23 5.93 8.55
CA ILE A 146 -3.88 6.45 8.67
C ILE A 146 -3.45 7.01 7.31
N PRO A 147 -3.44 8.33 7.13
CA PRO A 147 -2.88 8.93 5.94
C PRO A 147 -1.37 8.70 5.90
N VAL A 148 -0.83 8.43 4.71
CA VAL A 148 0.62 8.25 4.52
C VAL A 148 1.07 9.12 3.37
N ALA A 149 2.14 9.88 3.57
CA ALA A 149 2.77 10.63 2.49
C ALA A 149 4.00 9.87 1.99
N LEU A 150 3.98 9.52 0.70
CA LEU A 150 5.11 8.95 -0.03
C LEU A 150 5.75 10.04 -0.86
N ILE A 151 7.08 10.17 -0.77
CA ILE A 151 7.85 11.14 -1.55
C ILE A 151 8.95 10.38 -2.28
N ASP A 152 9.10 10.68 -3.58
CA ASP A 152 10.10 10.09 -4.47
C ASP A 152 10.04 8.56 -4.64
N SER A 153 8.94 7.94 -4.27
CA SER A 153 8.77 6.49 -4.38
C SER A 153 8.58 5.99 -5.83
N PHE A 154 8.39 6.88 -6.80
CA PHE A 154 8.43 6.53 -8.22
C PHE A 154 9.86 6.32 -8.73
N LYS A 155 10.85 7.02 -8.17
CA LYS A 155 12.24 7.04 -8.65
C LYS A 155 12.92 5.67 -8.77
N PRO A 156 12.77 4.71 -7.80
CA PRO A 156 13.50 3.44 -7.88
C PRO A 156 13.26 2.63 -9.16
N PHE A 157 12.10 2.78 -9.80
CA PHE A 157 11.76 2.05 -11.02
C PHE A 157 11.66 2.92 -12.27
N ASP A 158 11.47 4.23 -12.12
CA ASP A 158 11.19 5.12 -13.25
C ASP A 158 12.40 6.01 -13.61
N SER A 159 13.40 6.17 -12.72
CA SER A 159 14.52 7.10 -12.98
C SER A 159 15.61 6.54 -13.92
N HIS A 160 15.63 5.25 -14.20
CA HIS A 160 16.68 4.57 -15.01
C HIS A 160 18.12 4.95 -14.60
N SER A 161 18.33 5.34 -13.35
CA SER A 161 19.61 5.74 -12.79
C SER A 161 20.12 4.69 -11.80
N VAL A 162 21.45 4.54 -11.75
CA VAL A 162 22.14 3.73 -10.72
C VAL A 162 22.56 4.56 -9.50
N GLU A 163 22.26 5.85 -9.51
CA GLU A 163 22.52 6.74 -8.39
C GLU A 163 21.69 6.36 -7.16
N SER A 164 22.15 6.78 -5.99
CA SER A 164 21.39 6.56 -4.76
C SER A 164 20.05 7.32 -4.81
N VAL A 165 18.97 6.61 -4.55
CA VAL A 165 17.64 7.17 -4.46
C VAL A 165 17.19 7.17 -3.01
N GLU A 166 16.77 8.34 -2.50
CA GLU A 166 16.08 8.45 -1.21
C GLU A 166 14.57 8.45 -1.44
N VAL A 167 13.88 7.54 -0.75
CA VAL A 167 12.41 7.46 -0.70
C VAL A 167 11.96 7.80 0.70
N GLN A 168 10.96 8.65 0.84
CA GLN A 168 10.44 9.03 2.14
C GLN A 168 9.03 8.47 2.37
N VAL A 169 8.79 7.99 3.60
CA VAL A 169 7.49 7.44 4.05
C VAL A 169 7.10 8.11 5.36
N HIS A 170 6.05 8.91 5.35
CA HIS A 170 5.58 9.64 6.52
C HIS A 170 4.18 9.18 6.92
N TYR A 171 4.07 8.57 8.09
CA TYR A 171 2.78 8.17 8.68
C TYR A 171 2.19 9.34 9.46
N LEU A 172 1.01 9.80 9.07
CA LEU A 172 0.31 10.89 9.73
C LEU A 172 -0.58 10.38 10.85
N LYS A 173 -1.04 11.29 11.72
CA LYS A 173 -1.92 10.93 12.83
C LYS A 173 -3.20 10.25 12.32
N PRO A 174 -3.64 9.18 12.99
CA PRO A 174 -4.90 8.51 12.66
C PRO A 174 -6.10 9.46 12.80
N MET A 175 -7.10 9.21 11.95
CA MET A 175 -8.40 9.89 11.97
C MET A 175 -9.50 8.87 12.22
#